data_fdc17317ddb97b4fecbd0e1ceb11602d
#
_entry.id   fdc17317ddb97b4fecbd0e1ceb11602d
#
_cell.length_a   1.000
_cell.length_b   1.000
_cell.length_c   1.000
_cell.angle_alpha   90.00
_cell.angle_beta   90.00
_cell.angle_gamma   90.00
#
_symmetry.space_group_name_H-M   'P 1'
#
loop_
_entity.id
_entity.type
_entity.pdbx_description
1 polymer ?
#
loop_
_entity_poly.entity_id
_entity_poly.type
_entity_poly.pdbx_seq_one_letter_code
_entity_poly.pdbx_strand_id
1 'polypeptide(L)'
;MSDTFKALLATENDDGKAVCNFTDLTLDDLPEGDTVIQVAYSTLNYKDGLAINGNRAKIMHSLPMIPGIDLCGTIVSTDNPDYTPGDEVIITGWGLSEWEWGGYTQMARVQ
;
A
#
# COMPACT_ATOMS: atom_id res chain seq x y z
N MET A 1 -4.09 -18.53 -13.61
CA MET A 1 -2.97 -18.46 -12.64
C MET A 1 -2.76 -17.02 -12.24
N SER A 2 -2.75 -16.79 -10.95
CA SER A 2 -2.57 -15.43 -10.46
C SER A 2 -1.09 -15.09 -10.35
N ASP A 3 -0.71 -13.95 -10.87
CA ASP A 3 0.65 -13.45 -10.71
C ASP A 3 0.81 -12.86 -9.31
N THR A 4 1.95 -13.09 -8.70
CA THR A 4 2.28 -12.51 -7.41
C THR A 4 3.15 -11.28 -7.57
N PHE A 5 3.14 -10.43 -6.56
CA PHE A 5 4.01 -9.25 -6.49
C PHE A 5 4.52 -9.09 -5.07
N LYS A 6 5.60 -8.35 -4.90
CA LYS A 6 6.19 -8.09 -3.60
C LYS A 6 5.57 -6.88 -2.93
N ALA A 7 5.36 -7.01 -1.63
CA ALA A 7 4.91 -5.91 -0.79
C ALA A 7 5.55 -6.04 0.59
N LEU A 8 5.69 -4.91 1.27
CA LEU A 8 6.05 -4.90 2.68
C LEU A 8 4.73 -4.93 3.47
N LEU A 9 4.43 -6.06 4.09
CA LEU A 9 3.17 -6.23 4.80
C LEU A 9 3.39 -6.15 6.31
N ALA A 10 2.64 -5.28 6.96
CA ALA A 10 2.61 -5.17 8.41
C ALA A 10 1.50 -6.06 8.96
N THR A 11 1.85 -6.92 9.91
CA THR A 11 0.91 -7.81 10.58
C THR A 11 1.09 -7.69 12.09
N GLU A 12 0.12 -8.18 12.84
CA GLU A 12 0.19 -8.21 14.29
C GLU A 12 0.85 -9.52 14.74
N ASN A 13 1.87 -9.43 15.59
CA ASN A 13 2.53 -10.62 16.15
C ASN A 13 1.80 -11.11 17.40
N ASP A 14 2.32 -12.19 18.03
CA ASP A 14 1.72 -12.80 19.22
C ASP A 14 1.67 -11.83 20.41
N ASP A 15 2.55 -10.83 20.44
CA ASP A 15 2.58 -9.82 21.51
C ASP A 15 1.68 -8.62 21.23
N GLY A 16 0.91 -8.67 20.14
CA GLY A 16 0.03 -7.57 19.74
C GLY A 16 0.74 -6.39 19.08
N LYS A 17 1.99 -6.58 18.65
CA LYS A 17 2.80 -5.53 18.02
C LYS A 17 2.84 -5.70 16.52
N ALA A 18 2.96 -4.58 15.81
CA ALA A 18 3.11 -4.60 14.36
C ALA A 18 4.53 -5.03 13.98
N VAL A 19 4.62 -5.98 13.04
CA VAL A 19 5.87 -6.40 12.42
C VAL A 19 5.71 -6.35 10.91
N CYS A 20 6.78 -5.96 10.20
CA CYS A 20 6.75 -5.82 8.75
C CYS A 20 7.66 -6.85 8.11
N ASN A 21 7.16 -7.53 7.08
CA ASN A 21 7.92 -8.53 6.33
C ASN A 21 7.61 -8.38 4.83
N PHE A 22 8.61 -8.62 4.00
CA PHE A 22 8.36 -8.76 2.56
C PHE A 22 7.53 -10.00 2.32
N THR A 23 6.45 -9.83 1.57
CA THR A 23 5.44 -10.87 1.37
C THR A 23 5.03 -10.90 -0.09
N ASP A 24 4.82 -12.09 -0.63
CA ASP A 24 4.24 -12.25 -1.96
C ASP A 24 2.72 -12.20 -1.84
N LEU A 25 2.11 -11.27 -2.57
CA LEU A 25 0.67 -11.08 -2.57
C LEU A 25 0.13 -11.23 -3.98
N THR A 26 -1.20 -11.39 -4.09
CA THR A 26 -1.93 -11.31 -5.35
C THR A 26 -2.89 -10.13 -5.30
N LEU A 27 -3.46 -9.75 -6.45
CA LEU A 27 -4.44 -8.65 -6.48
C LEU A 27 -5.64 -8.92 -5.57
N ASP A 28 -6.00 -10.19 -5.38
CA ASP A 28 -7.11 -10.56 -4.50
C ASP A 28 -6.84 -10.28 -3.02
N ASP A 29 -5.57 -10.18 -2.65
CA ASP A 29 -5.17 -9.87 -1.27
C ASP A 29 -5.29 -8.38 -0.94
N LEU A 30 -5.37 -7.53 -1.97
CA LEU A 30 -5.47 -6.08 -1.79
C LEU A 30 -6.89 -5.69 -1.39
N PRO A 31 -7.05 -4.58 -0.64
CA PRO A 31 -8.39 -4.11 -0.29
C PRO A 31 -9.15 -3.66 -1.53
N GLU A 32 -10.45 -3.49 -1.37
CA GLU A 32 -11.33 -3.05 -2.45
C GLU A 32 -10.97 -1.63 -2.90
N GLY A 33 -11.17 -1.37 -4.18
CA GLY A 33 -10.96 -0.07 -4.79
C GLY A 33 -11.23 -0.17 -6.28
N ASP A 34 -11.32 0.96 -6.95
CA ASP A 34 -11.66 1.01 -8.37
C ASP A 34 -10.45 1.12 -9.29
N THR A 35 -9.26 1.32 -8.76
CA THR A 35 -8.05 1.58 -9.57
C THR A 35 -6.88 0.76 -9.08
N VAL A 36 -6.25 0.03 -10.01
CA VAL A 36 -5.03 -0.74 -9.75
C VAL A 36 -3.84 -0.01 -10.36
N ILE A 37 -2.80 0.18 -9.57
CA ILE A 37 -1.60 0.92 -9.94
C ILE A 37 -0.39 0.00 -9.86
N GLN A 38 0.44 0.02 -10.91
CA GLN A 38 1.79 -0.55 -10.85
C GLN A 38 2.69 0.52 -10.28
N VAL A 39 3.14 0.33 -9.04
CA VAL A 39 3.93 1.32 -8.32
C VAL A 39 5.35 1.35 -8.87
N ALA A 40 5.81 2.52 -9.26
CA ALA A 40 7.18 2.72 -9.75
C ALA A 40 8.09 3.20 -8.62
N TYR A 41 7.61 4.13 -7.79
CA TYR A 41 8.39 4.73 -6.70
C TYR A 41 7.51 4.96 -5.49
N SER A 42 8.12 4.84 -4.33
CA SER A 42 7.57 5.31 -3.06
C SER A 42 8.64 6.15 -2.37
N THR A 43 8.30 6.74 -1.23
CA THR A 43 9.22 7.61 -0.50
C THR A 43 9.40 7.10 0.92
N LEU A 44 10.46 7.55 1.59
CA LEU A 44 10.67 7.26 2.99
C LEU A 44 10.54 8.56 3.78
N ASN A 45 9.55 8.60 4.66
CA ASN A 45 9.26 9.76 5.49
C ASN A 45 9.33 9.36 6.96
N TYR A 46 9.41 10.36 7.85
CA TYR A 46 9.40 10.11 9.29
C TYR A 46 8.19 9.28 9.73
N LYS A 47 7.02 9.59 9.18
CA LYS A 47 5.77 8.86 9.46
C LYS A 47 5.87 7.39 9.07
N ASP A 48 6.50 7.09 7.93
CA ASP A 48 6.73 5.71 7.49
C ASP A 48 7.65 4.98 8.46
N GLY A 49 8.67 5.65 8.98
CA GLY A 49 9.55 5.11 9.99
C GLY A 49 8.79 4.73 11.27
N LEU A 50 7.85 5.56 11.69
CA LEU A 50 7.00 5.25 12.85
C LEU A 50 6.13 4.03 12.59
N ALA A 51 5.57 3.92 11.39
CA ALA A 51 4.72 2.79 11.02
C ALA A 51 5.52 1.47 11.01
N ILE A 52 6.67 1.47 10.34
CA ILE A 52 7.48 0.26 10.14
C ILE A 52 8.08 -0.22 11.48
N ASN A 53 8.46 0.69 12.35
CA ASN A 53 9.11 0.37 13.63
C ASN A 53 8.08 0.10 14.74
N GLY A 54 7.24 -0.90 14.54
CA GLY A 54 6.26 -1.33 15.54
C GLY A 54 4.99 -0.49 15.57
N ASN A 55 4.71 0.23 14.50
CA ASN A 55 3.53 1.10 14.38
C ASN A 55 3.47 2.12 15.51
N ARG A 56 4.59 2.80 15.72
CA ARG A 56 4.71 3.85 16.75
C ARG A 56 3.74 4.98 16.44
N ALA A 57 3.19 5.58 17.49
CA ALA A 57 2.16 6.62 17.40
C ALA A 57 0.89 6.14 16.67
N LYS A 58 0.74 4.83 16.46
CA LYS A 58 -0.43 4.20 15.83
C LYS A 58 -0.77 4.82 14.48
N ILE A 59 0.24 5.00 13.65
CA ILE A 59 0.08 5.54 12.29
C ILE A 59 -0.88 4.66 11.48
N MET A 60 -0.66 3.34 11.50
CA MET A 60 -1.56 2.38 10.85
C MET A 60 -2.72 2.07 11.79
N HIS A 61 -3.94 2.30 11.32
CA HIS A 61 -5.15 2.16 12.13
C HIS A 61 -5.71 0.74 12.17
N SER A 62 -5.28 -0.12 11.27
CA SER A 62 -5.67 -1.53 11.25
C SER A 62 -4.54 -2.37 10.70
N LEU A 63 -4.51 -3.65 11.09
CA LEU A 63 -3.56 -4.64 10.59
C LEU A 63 -4.33 -5.87 10.11
N PRO A 64 -3.92 -6.56 9.06
CA PRO A 64 -2.70 -6.28 8.26
C PRO A 64 -2.82 -5.01 7.42
N MET A 65 -1.68 -4.44 7.03
CA MET A 65 -1.61 -3.25 6.20
C MET A 65 -0.27 -3.16 5.49
N ILE A 66 -0.25 -2.53 4.32
CA ILE A 66 0.98 -2.15 3.64
C ILE A 66 1.28 -0.70 4.04
N PRO A 67 2.43 -0.41 4.68
CA PRO A 67 2.80 0.97 5.00
C PRO A 67 3.26 1.74 3.76
N GLY A 68 3.63 3.01 3.94
CA GLY A 68 4.08 3.90 2.88
C GLY A 68 3.03 4.95 2.55
N ILE A 69 3.27 6.21 2.93
CA ILE A 69 2.25 7.27 2.79
C ILE A 69 2.16 7.85 1.39
N ASP A 70 3.15 7.59 0.54
CA ASP A 70 3.20 8.13 -0.81
C ASP A 70 3.51 7.03 -1.82
N LEU A 71 3.01 7.19 -3.02
CA LEU A 71 3.41 6.36 -4.17
C LEU A 71 3.28 7.16 -5.46
N CYS A 72 4.03 6.75 -6.47
CA CYS A 72 3.75 7.11 -7.85
C CYS A 72 3.86 5.88 -8.73
N GLY A 73 3.10 5.84 -9.79
CA GLY A 73 3.07 4.70 -10.67
C GLY A 73 2.17 4.90 -11.85
N THR A 74 1.85 3.80 -12.52
CA THR A 74 1.04 3.79 -13.73
C THR A 74 -0.24 2.99 -13.48
N ILE A 75 -1.36 3.53 -13.92
CA ILE A 75 -2.65 2.84 -13.81
C ILE A 75 -2.65 1.64 -14.73
N VAL A 76 -2.92 0.46 -14.17
CA VAL A 76 -3.05 -0.79 -14.91
C VAL A 76 -4.51 -1.01 -15.33
N SER A 77 -5.43 -0.75 -14.41
CA SER A 77 -6.87 -0.84 -14.66
C SER A 77 -7.61 0.12 -13.75
N THR A 78 -8.75 0.60 -14.22
CA THR A 78 -9.59 1.51 -13.44
C THR A 78 -11.04 1.43 -13.90
N ASP A 79 -11.95 1.55 -12.95
CA ASP A 79 -13.39 1.72 -13.22
C ASP A 79 -13.80 3.20 -13.14
N ASN A 80 -12.86 4.08 -12.78
CA ASN A 80 -13.15 5.51 -12.68
C ASN A 80 -13.08 6.15 -14.08
N PRO A 81 -14.15 6.81 -14.56
CA PRO A 81 -14.17 7.38 -15.91
C PRO A 81 -13.22 8.57 -16.09
N ASP A 82 -12.74 9.16 -15.01
CA ASP A 82 -11.80 10.29 -15.05
C ASP A 82 -10.37 9.87 -15.37
N TYR A 83 -10.08 8.57 -15.36
CA TYR A 83 -8.74 8.03 -15.54
C TYR A 83 -8.72 6.95 -16.62
N THR A 84 -7.55 6.72 -17.18
CA THR A 84 -7.34 5.75 -18.26
C THR A 84 -6.14 4.86 -17.94
N PRO A 85 -6.19 3.56 -18.21
CA PRO A 85 -5.00 2.71 -18.08
C PRO A 85 -3.83 3.31 -18.87
N GLY A 86 -2.64 3.32 -18.26
CA GLY A 86 -1.45 3.95 -18.80
C GLY A 86 -1.18 5.34 -18.24
N ASP A 87 -2.15 5.95 -17.56
CA ASP A 87 -1.94 7.27 -16.92
C ASP A 87 -0.92 7.13 -15.79
N GLU A 88 -0.02 8.11 -15.69
CA GLU A 88 0.91 8.21 -14.57
C GLU A 88 0.26 9.01 -13.45
N VAL A 89 0.37 8.51 -12.22
CA VAL A 89 -0.29 9.13 -11.05
C VAL A 89 0.69 9.23 -9.88
N ILE A 90 0.42 10.22 -9.04
CA ILE A 90 1.11 10.42 -7.76
C ILE A 90 0.05 10.52 -6.69
N ILE A 91 0.21 9.75 -5.61
CA ILE A 91 -0.65 9.85 -4.45
C ILE A 91 0.22 10.25 -3.27
N THR A 92 -0.13 11.36 -2.63
CA THR A 92 0.58 11.86 -1.45
C THR A 92 -0.41 11.92 -0.29
N GLY A 93 -0.11 11.17 0.78
CA GLY A 93 -1.02 11.05 1.91
C GLY A 93 -2.26 10.24 1.54
N TRP A 94 -3.40 10.87 1.36
CA TRP A 94 -4.67 10.25 0.97
C TRP A 94 -5.11 9.10 1.88
N GLY A 95 -4.66 9.10 3.14
CA GLY A 95 -4.93 8.01 4.08
C GLY A 95 -4.05 6.78 3.90
N LEU A 96 -3.10 6.79 2.95
CA LEU A 96 -2.18 5.68 2.75
C LEU A 96 -1.36 5.44 4.02
N SER A 97 -1.16 4.16 4.37
CA SER A 97 -0.45 3.73 5.57
C SER A 97 -1.20 4.04 6.88
N GLU A 98 -2.39 4.61 6.78
CA GLU A 98 -3.23 4.93 7.94
C GLU A 98 -4.52 4.11 7.90
N TRP A 99 -5.41 4.43 6.99
CA TRP A 99 -6.66 3.69 6.75
C TRP A 99 -6.61 2.86 5.49
N GLU A 100 -5.85 3.34 4.50
CA GLU A 100 -5.69 2.68 3.21
C GLU A 100 -4.32 2.00 3.15
N TRP A 101 -4.23 0.90 2.43
CA TRP A 101 -2.95 0.21 2.21
C TRP A 101 -2.05 1.11 1.36
N GLY A 102 -0.80 1.22 1.77
CA GLY A 102 0.13 2.23 1.25
C GLY A 102 0.98 1.79 0.07
N GLY A 103 2.10 2.49 -0.12
CA GLY A 103 2.92 2.44 -1.32
C GLY A 103 4.11 1.48 -1.32
N TYR A 104 4.39 0.79 -0.21
CA TYR A 104 5.52 -0.14 -0.14
C TYR A 104 5.15 -1.49 -0.76
N THR A 105 4.80 -1.47 -2.04
CA THR A 105 4.31 -2.60 -2.80
C THR A 105 4.56 -2.38 -4.27
N GLN A 106 4.68 -3.46 -5.03
CA GLN A 106 4.78 -3.37 -6.49
C GLN A 106 3.45 -3.06 -7.15
N MET A 107 2.35 -3.53 -6.56
CA MET A 107 0.98 -3.26 -7.07
C MET A 107 0.11 -2.76 -5.94
N ALA A 108 -0.70 -1.74 -6.20
CA ALA A 108 -1.62 -1.16 -5.23
C ALA A 108 -3.02 -1.05 -5.83
N ARG A 109 -4.03 -1.10 -4.97
CA ARG A 109 -5.42 -0.81 -5.37
C ARG A 109 -5.94 0.32 -4.50
N VAL A 110 -6.44 1.36 -5.15
CA VAL A 110 -6.93 2.58 -4.49
C VAL A 110 -8.29 2.99 -5.06
N GLN A 111 -8.90 3.97 -4.40
CA GLN A 111 -10.15 4.56 -4.87
C GLN A 111 -9.96 5.90 -5.56
#